data_157be8272b05d145e2d33ea98152876b
#
_entry.id   157be8272b05d145e2d33ea98152876b
#
_cell.length_a   1.000
_cell.length_b   1.000
_cell.length_c   1.000
_cell.angle_alpha   90.00
_cell.angle_beta   90.00
_cell.angle_gamma   90.00
#
_symmetry.space_group_name_H-M   'P 1'
#
loop_
_entity.id
_entity.type
_entity.pdbx_description
1 polymer ?
#
loop_
_entity_poly.entity_id
_entity_poly.type
_entity_poly.pdbx_seq_one_letter_code
_entity_poly.pdbx_strand_id
1 'polypeptide(L)'
;MKKCVIIQKKIAVLCAAIFVFLGMWIMLSVHCLAAEKNNGEAQTKQQKIIRVGSFEDTFNYIDQNGVRRGYGYELMQALAGYTGWKFEYVKCDWSNCFDKLENGEIDIMGDISYTDERAQ
;
A
#
# COMPACT_ATOMS: atom_id res chain seq x y z
N MET A 1 18.76 -51.38 49.29
CA MET A 1 18.68 -49.89 49.48
C MET A 1 19.49 -49.08 48.45
N LYS A 2 20.71 -49.47 48.03
CA LYS A 2 21.54 -48.70 47.09
C LYS A 2 20.94 -48.51 45.67
N LYS A 3 20.17 -49.46 45.15
CA LYS A 3 19.54 -49.38 43.81
C LYS A 3 18.44 -48.29 43.72
N CYS A 4 17.68 -48.07 44.80
CA CYS A 4 16.59 -47.11 44.83
C CYS A 4 17.11 -45.66 44.75
N VAL A 5 18.24 -45.36 45.41
CA VAL A 5 18.87 -44.05 45.40
C VAL A 5 19.45 -43.69 44.02
N ILE A 6 19.97 -44.69 43.29
CA ILE A 6 20.53 -44.49 41.95
C ILE A 6 19.40 -44.18 40.93
N ILE A 7 18.25 -44.83 41.05
CA ILE A 7 17.07 -44.59 40.20
C ILE A 7 16.52 -43.17 40.45
N GLN A 8 16.40 -42.76 41.70
CA GLN A 8 15.94 -41.42 42.06
C GLN A 8 16.84 -40.32 41.51
N LYS A 9 18.17 -40.48 41.57
CA LYS A 9 19.13 -39.52 41.01
C LYS A 9 19.00 -39.45 39.49
N LYS A 10 18.82 -40.53 38.78
CA LYS A 10 18.62 -40.55 37.31
C LYS A 10 17.31 -39.87 36.88
N ILE A 11 16.22 -40.08 37.63
CA ILE A 11 14.95 -39.42 37.38
C ILE A 11 15.06 -37.90 37.60
N ALA A 12 15.72 -37.47 38.67
CA ALA A 12 15.93 -36.04 38.94
C ALA A 12 16.73 -35.34 37.84
N VAL A 13 17.78 -35.98 37.32
CA VAL A 13 18.58 -35.45 36.22
C VAL A 13 17.77 -35.37 34.92
N LEU A 14 16.95 -36.39 34.64
CA LEU A 14 16.08 -36.41 33.46
C LEU A 14 15.03 -35.30 33.50
N CYS A 15 14.39 -35.08 34.65
CA CYS A 15 13.44 -34.00 34.85
C CYS A 15 14.07 -32.63 34.70
N ALA A 16 15.29 -32.42 35.23
CA ALA A 16 16.01 -31.18 35.08
C ALA A 16 16.36 -30.85 33.58
N ALA A 17 16.75 -31.89 32.83
CA ALA A 17 17.02 -31.74 31.41
C ALA A 17 15.76 -31.35 30.60
N ILE A 18 14.60 -31.95 30.95
CA ILE A 18 13.32 -31.62 30.28
C ILE A 18 12.92 -30.16 30.56
N PHE A 19 13.10 -29.69 31.80
CA PHE A 19 12.80 -28.28 32.14
C PHE A 19 13.68 -27.28 31.39
N VAL A 20 14.96 -27.60 31.21
CA VAL A 20 15.87 -26.74 30.43
C VAL A 20 15.45 -26.70 28.94
N PHE A 21 15.08 -27.83 28.35
CA PHE A 21 14.62 -27.88 26.95
C PHE A 21 13.27 -27.16 26.75
N LEU A 22 12.32 -27.32 27.67
CA LEU A 22 11.05 -26.60 27.63
C LEU A 22 11.24 -25.09 27.79
N GLY A 23 12.12 -24.66 28.71
CA GLY A 23 12.44 -23.23 28.90
C GLY A 23 13.09 -22.61 27.66
N MET A 24 14.01 -23.36 27.01
CA MET A 24 14.66 -22.88 25.78
C MET A 24 13.67 -22.78 24.60
N TRP A 25 12.69 -23.67 24.52
CA TRP A 25 11.67 -23.61 23.47
C TRP A 25 10.69 -22.46 23.66
N ILE A 26 10.32 -22.16 24.92
CA ILE A 26 9.47 -21.00 25.23
C ILE A 26 10.20 -19.68 24.91
N MET A 27 11.52 -19.60 25.18
CA MET A 27 12.31 -18.41 24.85
C MET A 27 12.44 -18.22 23.34
N LEU A 28 12.53 -19.29 22.55
CA LEU A 28 12.60 -19.21 21.09
C LEU A 28 11.27 -18.74 20.47
N SER A 29 10.15 -19.14 21.02
CA SER A 29 8.81 -18.72 20.55
C SER A 29 8.50 -17.24 20.87
N VAL A 30 9.02 -16.72 21.99
CA VAL A 30 8.86 -15.31 22.34
C VAL A 30 9.67 -14.39 21.40
N HIS A 31 10.83 -14.84 20.92
CA HIS A 31 11.62 -14.06 19.94
C HIS A 31 10.93 -13.99 18.58
N CYS A 32 10.16 -15.00 18.18
CA CYS A 32 9.39 -14.97 16.94
C CYS A 32 8.23 -13.98 16.99
N LEU A 33 7.55 -13.85 18.15
CA LEU A 33 6.49 -12.86 18.34
C LEU A 33 7.00 -11.42 18.45
N ALA A 34 8.23 -11.21 18.91
CA ALA A 34 8.82 -9.87 18.98
C ALA A 34 9.31 -9.35 17.62
N ALA A 35 9.68 -10.23 16.70
CA ALA A 35 10.08 -9.86 15.34
C ALA A 35 8.91 -9.41 14.46
N GLU A 36 7.69 -9.90 14.75
CA GLU A 36 6.48 -9.54 13.97
C GLU A 36 5.88 -8.19 14.40
N LYS A 37 6.25 -7.68 15.58
CA LYS A 37 5.72 -6.41 16.09
C LYS A 37 6.43 -5.17 15.54
N ASN A 38 7.57 -5.33 14.86
CA ASN A 38 8.34 -4.21 14.29
C ASN A 38 8.05 -3.94 12.81
N ASN A 39 7.20 -4.74 12.14
CA ASN A 39 6.77 -4.49 10.76
C ASN A 39 5.38 -3.86 10.66
N GLY A 40 4.81 -3.43 11.77
CA GLY A 40 3.49 -2.80 11.87
C GLY A 40 3.50 -1.28 12.02
N GLU A 41 4.62 -0.59 11.79
CA GLU A 41 4.56 0.80 11.39
C GLU A 41 4.07 0.82 9.94
N ALA A 42 2.75 0.74 9.78
CA ALA A 42 2.10 1.37 8.65
C ALA A 42 2.55 2.83 8.70
N GLN A 43 3.67 3.13 8.02
CA GLN A 43 3.90 4.49 7.55
C GLN A 43 2.61 4.82 6.81
N THR A 44 1.78 5.65 7.41
CA THR A 44 0.75 6.39 6.70
C THR A 44 1.56 7.26 5.74
N LYS A 45 1.99 6.69 4.61
CA LYS A 45 2.50 7.44 3.48
C LYS A 45 1.35 8.37 3.16
N GLN A 46 1.49 9.63 3.53
CA GLN A 46 0.53 10.65 3.17
C GLN A 46 0.38 10.55 1.65
N GLN A 47 -0.75 9.98 1.22
CA GLN A 47 -0.99 9.68 -0.18
C GLN A 47 -1.04 11.01 -0.92
N LYS A 48 -0.14 11.21 -1.88
CA LYS A 48 -0.09 12.43 -2.66
C LYS A 48 -1.37 12.57 -3.47
N ILE A 49 -2.10 13.64 -3.23
CA ILE A 49 -3.31 13.98 -4.00
C ILE A 49 -2.87 14.74 -5.24
N ILE A 50 -3.38 14.34 -6.39
CA ILE A 50 -3.15 14.96 -7.70
C ILE A 50 -4.50 15.32 -8.28
N ARG A 51 -4.69 16.58 -8.60
CA ARG A 51 -5.91 17.10 -9.22
C ARG A 51 -5.82 16.91 -10.72
N VAL A 52 -6.78 16.17 -11.28
CA VAL A 52 -6.83 15.83 -12.70
C VAL A 52 -7.96 16.61 -13.36
N GLY A 53 -7.64 17.39 -14.37
CA GLY A 53 -8.65 18.04 -15.21
C GLY A 53 -9.51 16.99 -15.93
N SER A 54 -10.80 17.10 -15.80
CA SER A 54 -11.76 16.15 -16.33
C SER A 54 -12.80 16.83 -17.20
N PHE A 55 -12.72 16.59 -18.50
CA PHE A 55 -13.75 16.90 -19.47
C PHE A 55 -14.32 15.59 -20.04
N GLU A 56 -15.55 15.65 -20.54
CA GLU A 56 -16.22 14.49 -21.11
C GLU A 56 -15.96 14.41 -22.61
N ASP A 57 -15.45 13.27 -23.06
CA ASP A 57 -15.22 12.95 -24.46
C ASP A 57 -15.32 11.43 -24.70
N THR A 58 -14.86 10.95 -25.86
CA THR A 58 -14.86 9.53 -26.21
C THR A 58 -13.94 8.70 -25.30
N PHE A 59 -12.89 9.30 -24.75
CA PHE A 59 -11.89 8.62 -23.93
C PHE A 59 -12.15 8.74 -22.43
N ASN A 60 -12.98 9.71 -22.02
CA ASN A 60 -13.41 9.96 -20.65
C ASN A 60 -14.88 10.32 -20.60
N TYR A 61 -15.71 9.46 -20.02
CA TYR A 61 -17.15 9.71 -19.92
C TYR A 61 -17.72 9.16 -18.61
N ILE A 62 -18.91 9.61 -18.26
CA ILE A 62 -19.71 9.06 -17.17
C ILE A 62 -20.78 8.16 -17.78
N ASP A 63 -20.83 6.89 -17.38
CA ASP A 63 -21.83 5.95 -17.87
C ASP A 63 -23.23 6.21 -17.24
N GLN A 64 -24.24 5.47 -17.71
CA GLN A 64 -25.62 5.61 -17.24
C GLN A 64 -25.81 5.35 -15.74
N ASN A 65 -24.84 4.71 -15.09
CA ASN A 65 -24.85 4.42 -13.66
C ASN A 65 -24.05 5.47 -12.84
N GLY A 66 -23.58 6.55 -13.49
CA GLY A 66 -22.77 7.57 -12.86
C GLY A 66 -21.31 7.16 -12.62
N VAL A 67 -20.86 6.09 -13.27
CA VAL A 67 -19.49 5.58 -13.11
C VAL A 67 -18.61 6.12 -14.23
N ARG A 68 -17.45 6.67 -13.88
CA ARG A 68 -16.46 7.13 -14.85
C ARG A 68 -15.86 5.96 -15.60
N ARG A 69 -15.74 6.10 -16.90
CA ARG A 69 -15.26 5.10 -17.85
C ARG A 69 -14.39 5.73 -18.92
N GLY A 70 -13.77 4.86 -19.71
CA GLY A 70 -13.00 5.21 -20.91
C GLY A 70 -11.51 5.01 -20.71
N TYR A 71 -10.81 4.98 -21.84
CA TYR A 71 -9.36 4.71 -21.88
C TYR A 71 -8.54 5.67 -21.01
N GLY A 72 -8.85 6.96 -21.06
CA GLY A 72 -8.14 7.97 -20.27
C GLY A 72 -8.31 7.74 -18.76
N TYR A 73 -9.52 7.39 -18.33
CA TYR A 73 -9.77 7.04 -16.93
C TYR A 73 -8.99 5.77 -16.51
N GLU A 74 -9.02 4.71 -17.32
CA GLU A 74 -8.31 3.46 -17.01
C GLU A 74 -6.80 3.65 -16.94
N LEU A 75 -6.23 4.49 -17.84
CA LEU A 75 -4.82 4.87 -17.80
C LEU A 75 -4.48 5.58 -16.50
N MET A 76 -5.30 6.53 -16.04
CA MET A 76 -5.10 7.21 -14.76
C MET A 76 -5.19 6.23 -13.59
N GLN A 77 -6.10 5.25 -13.61
CA GLN A 77 -6.17 4.22 -12.57
C GLN A 77 -4.90 3.34 -12.54
N ALA A 78 -4.37 2.98 -13.68
CA ALA A 78 -3.10 2.24 -13.77
C ALA A 78 -1.94 3.08 -13.22
N LEU A 79 -1.89 4.37 -13.54
CA LEU A 79 -0.89 5.30 -13.01
C LEU A 79 -1.01 5.46 -11.48
N ALA A 80 -2.25 5.54 -10.95
CA ALA A 80 -2.50 5.56 -9.51
C ALA A 80 -1.93 4.30 -8.82
N GLY A 81 -2.17 3.14 -9.41
CA GLY A 81 -1.65 1.86 -8.90
C GLY A 81 -0.12 1.80 -8.90
N TYR A 82 0.53 2.37 -9.90
CA TYR A 82 1.98 2.40 -10.01
C TYR A 82 2.64 3.42 -9.07
N THR A 83 2.06 4.62 -8.96
CA THR A 83 2.65 5.74 -8.21
C THR A 83 2.22 5.79 -6.75
N GLY A 84 1.10 5.15 -6.40
CA GLY A 84 0.44 5.29 -5.12
C GLY A 84 -0.26 6.66 -4.94
N TRP A 85 -0.42 7.44 -6.01
CA TRP A 85 -1.13 8.72 -5.97
C TRP A 85 -2.64 8.51 -5.84
N LYS A 86 -3.31 9.49 -5.27
CA LYS A 86 -4.76 9.60 -5.28
C LYS A 86 -5.17 10.69 -6.27
N PHE A 87 -6.01 10.36 -7.24
CA PHE A 87 -6.53 11.34 -8.18
C PHE A 87 -7.84 11.93 -7.71
N GLU A 88 -7.94 13.25 -7.79
CA GLU A 88 -9.17 14.02 -7.61
C GLU A 88 -9.52 14.69 -8.93
N TYR A 89 -10.68 14.36 -9.46
CA TYR A 89 -11.12 14.85 -10.77
C TYR A 89 -11.82 16.20 -10.60
N VAL A 90 -11.23 17.24 -11.21
CA VAL A 90 -11.76 18.60 -11.25
C VAL A 90 -12.47 18.80 -12.60
N LYS A 91 -13.76 19.07 -12.58
CA LYS A 91 -14.52 19.30 -13.80
C LYS A 91 -14.02 20.56 -14.51
N CYS A 92 -13.79 20.45 -15.80
CA CYS A 92 -13.46 21.56 -16.69
C CYS A 92 -14.03 21.27 -18.10
N ASP A 93 -13.99 22.28 -18.93
CA ASP A 93 -14.27 22.17 -20.35
C ASP A 93 -12.93 22.25 -21.12
N TRP A 94 -12.90 21.73 -22.32
CA TRP A 94 -11.69 21.76 -23.16
C TRP A 94 -11.04 23.13 -23.22
N SER A 95 -11.84 24.20 -23.32
CA SER A 95 -11.35 25.58 -23.42
C SER A 95 -10.71 26.12 -22.15
N ASN A 96 -11.16 25.69 -20.97
CA ASN A 96 -10.70 26.27 -19.70
C ASN A 96 -9.81 25.32 -18.88
N CYS A 97 -9.65 24.07 -19.30
CA CYS A 97 -8.75 23.13 -18.64
C CYS A 97 -7.29 23.59 -18.70
N PHE A 98 -6.87 24.19 -19.80
CA PHE A 98 -5.50 24.74 -19.94
C PHE A 98 -5.26 25.89 -18.97
N ASP A 99 -6.20 26.83 -18.87
CA ASP A 99 -6.10 27.95 -17.92
C ASP A 99 -6.03 27.42 -16.47
N LYS A 100 -6.80 26.38 -16.15
CA LYS A 100 -6.76 25.74 -14.83
C LYS A 100 -5.42 25.05 -14.55
N LEU A 101 -4.79 24.47 -15.57
CA LEU A 101 -3.47 23.86 -15.45
C LEU A 101 -2.39 24.95 -15.22
N GLU A 102 -2.40 26.01 -16.00
CA GLU A 102 -1.47 27.14 -15.87
C GLU A 102 -1.61 27.85 -14.53
N ASN A 103 -2.84 28.03 -14.04
CA ASN A 103 -3.12 28.66 -12.75
C ASN A 103 -2.87 27.73 -11.55
N GLY A 104 -2.53 26.45 -11.80
CA GLY A 104 -2.30 25.48 -10.73
C GLY A 104 -3.59 25.04 -10.00
N GLU A 105 -4.75 25.19 -10.61
CA GLU A 105 -6.01 24.64 -10.09
C GLU A 105 -6.10 23.12 -10.30
N ILE A 106 -5.48 22.62 -11.36
CA ILE A 106 -5.26 21.20 -11.64
C ILE A 106 -3.77 20.94 -11.83
N ASP A 107 -3.34 19.71 -11.61
CA ASP A 107 -1.94 19.30 -11.66
C ASP A 107 -1.61 18.52 -12.94
N ILE A 108 -2.62 17.86 -13.51
CA ILE A 108 -2.51 17.02 -14.72
C ILE A 108 -3.75 17.22 -15.57
N MET A 109 -3.55 17.24 -16.87
CA MET A 109 -4.59 17.11 -17.88
C MET A 109 -4.20 15.96 -18.83
N GLY A 110 -5.09 15.01 -19.03
CA GLY A 110 -4.91 13.87 -19.93
C GLY A 110 -5.48 14.10 -21.33
N ASP A 111 -5.33 13.10 -22.18
CA ASP A 111 -5.96 13.01 -23.51
C ASP A 111 -5.62 14.17 -24.46
N ILE A 112 -4.41 14.73 -24.30
CA ILE A 112 -3.91 15.87 -25.10
C ILE A 112 -3.00 15.35 -26.20
N SER A 113 -3.35 15.62 -27.45
CA SER A 113 -2.48 15.36 -28.59
C SER A 113 -1.26 16.26 -28.57
N TYR A 114 -0.11 15.74 -28.94
CA TYR A 114 1.10 16.53 -29.15
C TYR A 114 0.92 17.48 -30.34
N THR A 115 1.30 18.73 -30.16
CA THR A 115 1.52 19.69 -31.25
C THR A 115 2.75 20.55 -30.96
N ASP A 116 3.45 21.01 -32.00
CA ASP A 116 4.65 21.87 -31.83
C ASP A 116 4.31 23.16 -31.08
N GLU A 117 3.11 23.68 -31.25
CA GLU A 117 2.62 24.87 -30.57
C GLU A 117 2.46 24.65 -29.05
N ARG A 118 2.00 23.49 -28.65
CA ARG A 118 1.82 23.14 -27.21
C ARG A 118 3.10 22.72 -26.51
N ALA A 119 4.14 22.41 -27.28
CA ALA A 119 5.45 22.00 -26.76
C ALA A 119 6.39 23.17 -26.44
N GLN A 120 5.97 24.41 -26.69
CA GLN A 120 6.72 25.63 -26.38
C GLN A 120 6.44 26.06 -24.96
#